data_326431fefb2cf7ce0da33697932034ac
#
_entry.id   326431fefb2cf7ce0da33697932034ac
#
_cell.length_a   1.000
_cell.length_b   1.000
_cell.length_c   1.000
_cell.angle_alpha   90.00
_cell.angle_beta   90.00
_cell.angle_gamma   90.00
#
_symmetry.space_group_name_H-M   'P 1'
#
loop_
_entity.id
_entity.type
_entity.pdbx_description
1 polymer ?
#
loop_
_entity_poly.entity_id
_entity_poly.type
_entity_poly.pdbx_seq_one_letter_code
_entity_poly.pdbx_strand_id
1 'polypeptide(L)'
;MASDEKTGYWLFKQEPECYSYADLERDGRTIWDGVTNSLAQKNLRQVRVGDRILFYHTGKQKAVVGEMVVVGGPRPASDGDRHVVVEVEPVGRLLSVTLEQIKADALLSDWDLVRLPRLSVVPMTLAQWQRVQELSGTGRAE
;
A
#
# COMPACT_ATOMS: atom_id res chain seq x y z
N MET A 1 1.03 12.57 20.58
CA MET A 1 2.30 12.02 20.97
C MET A 1 3.23 11.94 19.82
N ALA A 2 4.47 11.89 20.13
CA ALA A 2 5.48 11.81 19.09
C ALA A 2 5.27 10.64 18.16
N SER A 3 4.70 9.56 18.64
CA SER A 3 4.50 8.38 17.81
C SER A 3 3.58 8.65 16.63
N ASP A 4 2.65 9.59 16.78
CA ASP A 4 1.76 9.89 15.67
C ASP A 4 2.50 10.51 14.53
N GLU A 5 3.56 11.23 14.84
CA GLU A 5 4.35 11.87 13.81
C GLU A 5 5.14 10.89 13.00
N LYS A 6 5.21 9.65 13.51
CA LYS A 6 6.00 8.61 12.84
C LYS A 6 5.17 7.73 11.94
N THR A 7 3.87 8.01 11.79
CA THR A 7 3.05 7.21 10.90
C THR A 7 3.63 7.22 9.50
N GLY A 8 3.86 6.05 8.97
CA GLY A 8 4.35 5.92 7.61
C GLY A 8 3.22 5.71 6.65
N TYR A 9 3.50 6.00 5.39
CA TYR A 9 2.53 5.86 4.32
C TYR A 9 3.16 5.03 3.22
N TRP A 10 2.40 4.06 2.71
CA TRP A 10 2.92 3.07 1.78
C TRP A 10 1.88 2.75 0.74
N LEU A 11 2.34 2.15 -0.36
CA LEU A 11 1.44 1.55 -1.35
C LEU A 11 1.91 0.12 -1.55
N PHE A 12 1.00 -0.83 -1.42
CA PHE A 12 1.28 -2.24 -1.65
C PHE A 12 0.52 -2.70 -2.89
N LYS A 13 1.19 -3.44 -3.75
CA LYS A 13 0.61 -3.93 -5.01
C LYS A 13 0.24 -5.39 -4.90
N GLN A 14 -0.87 -5.76 -5.53
CA GLN A 14 -1.28 -7.14 -5.63
C GLN A 14 -2.09 -7.34 -6.90
N GLU A 15 -1.96 -8.51 -7.49
CA GLU A 15 -2.80 -8.85 -8.63
C GLU A 15 -4.19 -9.22 -8.12
N PRO A 16 -5.25 -8.62 -8.67
CA PRO A 16 -6.59 -8.89 -8.14
C PRO A 16 -7.01 -10.35 -8.31
N GLU A 17 -6.45 -11.06 -9.30
CA GLU A 17 -6.74 -12.48 -9.46
C GLU A 17 -6.14 -13.31 -8.35
N CYS A 18 -5.05 -12.83 -7.74
CA CYS A 18 -4.41 -13.53 -6.64
C CYS A 18 -5.02 -13.14 -5.31
N TYR A 19 -5.19 -11.85 -5.08
CA TYR A 19 -5.77 -11.37 -3.83
C TYR A 19 -6.26 -9.93 -4.04
N SER A 20 -7.56 -9.76 -4.11
CA SER A 20 -8.16 -8.46 -4.38
C SER A 20 -8.52 -7.75 -3.08
N TYR A 21 -8.87 -6.47 -3.20
CA TYR A 21 -9.35 -5.74 -2.03
C TYR A 21 -10.65 -6.35 -1.49
N ALA A 22 -11.49 -6.89 -2.38
CA ALA A 22 -12.70 -7.59 -1.94
C ALA A 22 -12.36 -8.82 -1.11
N ASP A 23 -11.27 -9.52 -1.47
CA ASP A 23 -10.81 -10.66 -0.67
C ASP A 23 -10.39 -10.21 0.71
N LEU A 24 -9.70 -9.08 0.81
CA LEU A 24 -9.30 -8.53 2.09
C LEU A 24 -10.51 -8.14 2.94
N GLU A 25 -11.52 -7.54 2.32
CA GLU A 25 -12.74 -7.18 3.03
C GLU A 25 -13.43 -8.41 3.57
N ARG A 26 -13.49 -9.47 2.77
CA ARG A 26 -14.11 -10.73 3.19
C ARG A 26 -13.35 -11.34 4.37
N ASP A 27 -12.02 -11.33 4.30
CA ASP A 27 -11.18 -11.95 5.32
C ASP A 27 -11.06 -11.11 6.58
N GLY A 28 -11.20 -9.80 6.47
CA GLY A 28 -11.10 -8.88 7.59
C GLY A 28 -9.68 -8.62 8.08
N ARG A 29 -8.76 -9.50 7.75
CA ARG A 29 -7.35 -9.38 8.13
C ARG A 29 -6.57 -10.40 7.30
N THR A 30 -5.38 -10.04 6.90
CA THR A 30 -4.54 -10.99 6.18
C THR A 30 -3.07 -10.73 6.49
N ILE A 31 -2.27 -11.76 6.28
CA ILE A 31 -0.82 -11.65 6.33
C ILE A 31 -0.35 -11.32 4.93
N TRP A 32 0.39 -10.21 4.81
CA TRP A 32 0.92 -9.78 3.52
C TRP A 32 2.25 -10.48 3.31
N ASP A 33 2.22 -11.53 2.50
CA ASP A 33 3.38 -12.36 2.24
C ASP A 33 3.70 -12.37 0.75
N GLY A 34 4.64 -13.20 0.35
CA GLY A 34 4.98 -13.33 -1.06
C GLY A 34 5.86 -12.23 -1.61
N VAL A 35 6.31 -11.30 -0.76
CA VAL A 35 7.21 -10.23 -1.19
C VAL A 35 8.62 -10.78 -1.21
N THR A 36 9.21 -10.94 -2.38
CA THR A 36 10.53 -11.55 -2.51
C THR A 36 11.58 -10.61 -3.10
N ASN A 37 11.17 -9.54 -3.78
CA ASN A 37 12.12 -8.58 -4.33
C ASN A 37 12.91 -7.91 -3.21
N SER A 38 14.21 -7.77 -3.40
CA SER A 38 15.11 -7.26 -2.34
C SER A 38 14.74 -5.87 -1.86
N LEU A 39 14.45 -4.95 -2.79
CA LEU A 39 14.10 -3.60 -2.41
C LEU A 39 12.73 -3.56 -1.71
N ALA A 40 11.77 -4.35 -2.22
CA ALA A 40 10.47 -4.42 -1.60
C ALA A 40 10.56 -4.97 -0.18
N GLN A 41 11.41 -5.98 0.02
CA GLN A 41 11.64 -6.53 1.37
C GLN A 41 12.31 -5.51 2.28
N LYS A 42 13.27 -4.76 1.75
CA LYS A 42 13.90 -3.70 2.53
C LYS A 42 12.88 -2.68 2.99
N ASN A 43 11.98 -2.30 2.09
CA ASN A 43 10.90 -1.36 2.43
C ASN A 43 9.94 -1.96 3.44
N LEU A 44 9.57 -3.23 3.24
CA LEU A 44 8.64 -3.89 4.14
C LEU A 44 9.15 -3.97 5.57
N ARG A 45 10.47 -4.12 5.74
CA ARG A 45 11.06 -4.14 7.07
C ARG A 45 10.93 -2.82 7.80
N GLN A 46 10.65 -1.74 7.09
CA GLN A 46 10.51 -0.42 7.69
C GLN A 46 9.07 -0.06 8.03
N VAL A 47 8.13 -0.88 7.60
CA VAL A 47 6.71 -0.67 7.88
C VAL A 47 6.47 -0.94 9.37
N ARG A 48 5.57 -0.17 9.99
CA ARG A 48 5.28 -0.30 11.41
C ARG A 48 3.79 -0.44 11.64
N VAL A 49 3.44 -1.05 12.75
CA VAL A 49 2.04 -1.10 13.18
C VAL A 49 1.48 0.32 13.25
N GLY A 50 0.31 0.50 12.68
CA GLY A 50 -0.34 1.82 12.58
C GLY A 50 -0.09 2.53 11.26
N ASP A 51 0.88 2.08 10.48
CA ASP A 51 1.13 2.69 9.18
C ASP A 51 -0.07 2.47 8.25
N ARG A 52 -0.30 3.44 7.37
CA ARG A 52 -1.43 3.41 6.44
C ARG A 52 -0.91 3.01 5.06
N ILE A 53 -1.70 2.22 4.38
CA ILE A 53 -1.29 1.61 3.12
C ILE A 53 -2.40 1.77 2.09
N LEU A 54 -2.01 2.16 0.87
CA LEU A 54 -2.93 2.12 -0.26
C LEU A 54 -2.80 0.76 -0.93
N PHE A 55 -3.93 0.14 -1.21
CA PHE A 55 -3.99 -1.16 -1.88
C PHE A 55 -4.13 -0.90 -3.37
N TYR A 56 -3.19 -1.40 -4.15
CA TYR A 56 -3.12 -1.15 -5.59
C TYR A 56 -3.31 -2.47 -6.33
N HIS A 57 -4.26 -2.49 -7.25
CA HIS A 57 -4.46 -3.64 -8.13
C HIS A 57 -3.58 -3.48 -9.36
N THR A 58 -2.74 -4.48 -9.63
CA THR A 58 -1.91 -4.51 -10.83
C THR A 58 -2.69 -5.15 -11.98
N GLY A 59 -1.99 -5.50 -13.05
CA GLY A 59 -2.61 -6.13 -14.19
C GLY A 59 -3.33 -5.13 -15.06
N LYS A 60 -4.54 -5.45 -15.45
CA LYS A 60 -5.29 -4.58 -16.34
C LYS A 60 -5.83 -3.34 -15.66
N GLN A 61 -6.16 -3.45 -14.39
CA GLN A 61 -6.78 -2.33 -13.69
C GLN A 61 -5.82 -1.19 -13.39
N LYS A 62 -4.65 -1.50 -12.86
CA LYS A 62 -3.59 -0.53 -12.56
C LYS A 62 -4.14 0.68 -11.82
N ALA A 63 -4.65 0.45 -10.63
CA ALA A 63 -5.31 1.51 -9.87
C ALA A 63 -5.24 1.25 -8.37
N VAL A 64 -5.18 2.35 -7.61
CA VAL A 64 -5.42 2.32 -6.16
C VAL A 64 -6.91 2.11 -5.95
N VAL A 65 -7.28 1.18 -5.09
CA VAL A 65 -8.69 0.80 -4.92
C VAL A 65 -9.15 0.84 -3.47
N GLY A 66 -8.24 0.92 -2.51
CA GLY A 66 -8.65 0.93 -1.12
C GLY A 66 -7.51 1.28 -0.20
N GLU A 67 -7.83 1.35 1.07
CA GLU A 67 -6.88 1.69 2.12
C GLU A 67 -6.87 0.57 3.15
N MET A 68 -5.70 0.29 3.71
CA MET A 68 -5.56 -0.67 4.80
C MET A 68 -4.57 -0.15 5.82
N VAL A 69 -4.53 -0.80 6.98
CA VAL A 69 -3.67 -0.37 8.09
C VAL A 69 -2.88 -1.58 8.58
N VAL A 70 -1.66 -1.33 8.99
CA VAL A 70 -0.79 -2.38 9.53
C VAL A 70 -1.19 -2.65 10.98
N VAL A 71 -1.45 -3.92 11.28
CA VAL A 71 -1.85 -4.32 12.63
C VAL A 71 -0.86 -5.29 13.27
N GLY A 72 0.14 -5.76 12.52
CA GLY A 72 1.16 -6.63 13.07
C GLY A 72 2.40 -6.68 12.21
N GLY A 73 3.54 -7.05 12.82
CA GLY A 73 4.81 -7.19 12.14
C GLY A 73 5.58 -5.89 12.06
N PRO A 74 6.69 -5.87 11.28
CA PRO A 74 7.21 -6.97 10.47
C PRO A 74 7.78 -8.08 11.33
N ARG A 75 7.65 -9.30 10.83
CA ARG A 75 8.24 -10.46 11.50
C ARG A 75 8.63 -11.48 10.43
N PRO A 76 9.55 -12.41 10.76
CA PRO A 76 9.91 -13.43 9.77
C PRO A 76 8.68 -14.19 9.27
N ALA A 77 8.70 -14.51 7.99
CA ALA A 77 7.58 -15.24 7.38
C ALA A 77 7.44 -16.64 8.00
N SER A 78 8.57 -17.22 8.39
CA SER A 78 8.60 -18.49 9.12
C SER A 78 9.90 -18.51 9.91
N ASP A 79 10.03 -19.50 10.78
CA ASP A 79 11.24 -19.61 11.62
C ASP A 79 12.48 -19.64 10.74
N GLY A 80 13.41 -18.73 11.01
CA GLY A 80 14.67 -18.67 10.28
C GLY A 80 14.59 -18.04 8.92
N ASP A 81 13.40 -17.62 8.49
CA ASP A 81 13.25 -16.99 7.18
C ASP A 81 13.77 -15.56 7.25
N ARG A 82 14.51 -15.17 6.22
CA ARG A 82 15.00 -13.80 6.14
C ARG A 82 13.96 -12.85 5.52
N HIS A 83 12.93 -13.37 4.88
CA HIS A 83 11.85 -12.53 4.39
C HIS A 83 10.88 -12.24 5.52
N VAL A 84 10.34 -11.03 5.53
CA VAL A 84 9.40 -10.63 6.57
C VAL A 84 8.01 -10.48 5.96
N VAL A 85 7.02 -10.50 6.85
CA VAL A 85 5.62 -10.26 6.50
C VAL A 85 5.05 -9.26 7.48
N VAL A 86 3.96 -8.62 7.10
CA VAL A 86 3.18 -7.76 8.00
C VAL A 86 1.74 -8.23 7.95
N GLU A 87 0.99 -7.85 8.97
CA GLU A 87 -0.43 -8.16 9.03
C GLU A 87 -1.21 -6.89 8.83
N VAL A 88 -2.29 -6.95 8.03
CA VAL A 88 -3.04 -5.75 7.66
C VAL A 88 -4.54 -6.01 7.78
N GLU A 89 -5.28 -4.91 7.97
CA GLU A 89 -6.74 -4.93 7.97
C GLU A 89 -7.26 -3.86 7.02
N PRO A 90 -8.42 -4.07 6.40
CA PRO A 90 -8.98 -3.05 5.52
C PRO A 90 -9.50 -1.87 6.32
N VAL A 91 -9.37 -0.68 5.75
CA VAL A 91 -9.94 0.53 6.32
C VAL A 91 -11.17 0.97 5.53
N GLY A 92 -11.09 0.95 4.21
CA GLY A 92 -12.21 1.33 3.37
C GLY A 92 -11.83 1.42 1.92
N ARG A 93 -12.84 1.30 1.06
CA ARG A 93 -12.63 1.42 -0.37
C ARG A 93 -12.44 2.88 -0.75
N LEU A 94 -11.66 3.09 -1.80
CA LEU A 94 -11.47 4.38 -2.41
C LEU A 94 -12.06 4.34 -3.80
N LEU A 95 -12.52 5.49 -4.30
CA LEU A 95 -12.78 5.59 -5.72
C LEU A 95 -11.44 5.40 -6.43
N SER A 96 -11.43 4.60 -7.48
CA SER A 96 -10.19 4.20 -8.11
C SER A 96 -9.36 5.40 -8.56
N VAL A 97 -8.07 5.37 -8.26
CA VAL A 97 -7.12 6.33 -8.80
C VAL A 97 -6.19 5.54 -9.69
N THR A 98 -6.28 5.77 -10.99
CA THR A 98 -5.56 4.98 -11.97
C THR A 98 -4.10 5.41 -12.08
N LEU A 99 -3.28 4.50 -12.58
CA LEU A 99 -1.88 4.82 -12.86
C LEU A 99 -1.78 6.00 -13.84
N GLU A 100 -2.69 6.07 -14.81
CA GLU A 100 -2.69 7.19 -15.76
C GLU A 100 -2.91 8.52 -15.05
N GLN A 101 -3.84 8.56 -14.10
CA GLN A 101 -4.07 9.77 -13.32
C GLN A 101 -2.84 10.14 -12.52
N ILE A 102 -2.18 9.14 -11.96
CA ILE A 102 -0.97 9.37 -11.16
C ILE A 102 0.15 9.93 -12.04
N LYS A 103 0.35 9.35 -13.21
CA LYS A 103 1.40 9.80 -14.12
C LYS A 103 1.15 11.23 -14.61
N ALA A 104 -0.11 11.62 -14.71
CA ALA A 104 -0.48 12.95 -15.21
C ALA A 104 -0.45 14.01 -14.12
N ASP A 105 -0.27 13.61 -12.86
CA ASP A 105 -0.32 14.54 -11.74
C ASP A 105 1.07 15.06 -11.42
N ALA A 106 1.21 16.39 -11.34
CA ALA A 106 2.52 17.01 -11.14
C ALA A 106 3.20 16.57 -9.85
N LEU A 107 2.43 16.31 -8.81
CA LEU A 107 3.00 15.90 -7.52
C LEU A 107 3.42 14.44 -7.52
N LEU A 108 2.77 13.59 -8.31
CA LEU A 108 2.94 12.15 -8.24
C LEU A 108 3.75 11.57 -9.40
N SER A 109 4.01 12.35 -10.44
CA SER A 109 4.57 11.80 -11.68
C SER A 109 5.98 11.25 -11.53
N ASP A 110 6.73 11.69 -10.51
CA ASP A 110 8.08 11.15 -10.28
C ASP A 110 8.15 10.25 -9.04
N TRP A 111 7.02 9.82 -8.53
CA TRP A 111 6.94 8.90 -7.39
C TRP A 111 7.47 7.53 -7.81
N ASP A 112 8.01 6.79 -6.85
CA ASP A 112 8.59 5.47 -7.12
C ASP A 112 7.60 4.51 -7.75
N LEU A 113 6.30 4.67 -7.50
CA LEU A 113 5.29 3.87 -8.18
C LEU A 113 5.44 3.98 -9.70
N VAL A 114 5.75 5.16 -10.19
CA VAL A 114 5.93 5.40 -11.62
C VAL A 114 7.33 5.03 -12.07
N ARG A 115 8.33 5.43 -11.30
CA ARG A 115 9.74 5.24 -11.67
C ARG A 115 10.21 3.82 -11.55
N LEU A 116 9.65 3.07 -10.61
CA LEU A 116 10.07 1.70 -10.32
C LEU A 116 8.86 0.77 -10.45
N PRO A 117 8.43 0.49 -11.69
CA PRO A 117 7.14 -0.19 -11.89
C PRO A 117 7.09 -1.61 -11.34
N ARG A 118 8.24 -2.23 -11.07
CA ARG A 118 8.25 -3.59 -10.53
C ARG A 118 8.30 -3.63 -9.00
N LEU A 119 8.40 -2.47 -8.37
CA LEU A 119 8.46 -2.42 -6.91
C LEU A 119 7.06 -2.58 -6.34
N SER A 120 6.87 -3.58 -5.47
CA SER A 120 5.54 -3.92 -4.94
C SER A 120 5.26 -3.34 -3.56
N VAL A 121 6.27 -2.79 -2.89
CA VAL A 121 6.11 -2.10 -1.61
C VAL A 121 6.75 -0.74 -1.79
N VAL A 122 5.93 0.29 -1.92
CA VAL A 122 6.37 1.61 -2.36
C VAL A 122 6.18 2.61 -1.23
N PRO A 123 7.23 3.32 -0.83
CA PRO A 123 7.07 4.35 0.20
C PRO A 123 6.35 5.57 -0.36
N MET A 124 5.66 6.29 0.52
CA MET A 124 4.95 7.52 0.19
C MET A 124 5.26 8.58 1.20
N THR A 125 5.27 9.83 0.74
CA THR A 125 5.26 10.97 1.66
C THR A 125 3.82 11.28 2.05
N LEU A 126 3.66 12.05 3.11
CA LEU A 126 2.33 12.53 3.49
C LEU A 126 1.69 13.32 2.36
N ALA A 127 2.47 14.14 1.67
CA ALA A 127 1.93 14.94 0.56
C ALA A 127 1.39 14.05 -0.55
N GLN A 128 2.11 12.97 -0.87
CA GLN A 128 1.64 12.02 -1.88
C GLN A 128 0.37 11.32 -1.43
N TRP A 129 0.33 10.91 -0.15
CA TRP A 129 -0.84 10.27 0.42
C TRP A 129 -2.07 11.17 0.30
N GLN A 130 -1.92 12.42 0.71
CA GLN A 130 -3.02 13.37 0.66
C GLN A 130 -3.47 13.63 -0.77
N ARG A 131 -2.52 13.68 -1.71
CA ARG A 131 -2.86 13.92 -3.09
C ARG A 131 -3.67 12.78 -3.68
N VAL A 132 -3.29 11.54 -3.38
CA VAL A 132 -4.07 10.40 -3.86
C VAL A 132 -5.48 10.43 -3.28
N GLN A 133 -5.61 10.77 -2.00
CA GLN A 133 -6.92 10.89 -1.38
C GLN A 133 -7.77 11.94 -2.09
N GLU A 134 -7.17 13.07 -2.45
CA GLU A 134 -7.88 14.11 -3.19
C GLU A 134 -8.33 13.61 -4.56
N LEU A 135 -7.45 12.91 -5.27
CA LEU A 135 -7.80 12.39 -6.59
C LEU A 135 -8.92 11.37 -6.51
N SER A 136 -8.98 10.60 -5.44
CA SER A 136 -10.05 9.63 -5.27
C SER A 136 -11.37 10.31 -4.87
N GLY A 137 -11.30 11.53 -4.37
CA GLY A 137 -12.50 12.22 -3.92
C GLY A 137 -13.00 11.80 -2.55
N THR A 138 -12.33 10.86 -1.89
CA THR A 138 -12.85 10.39 -0.61
C THR A 138 -12.75 11.44 0.49
N GLY A 139 -11.77 12.33 0.39
CA GLY A 139 -11.62 13.36 1.39
C GLY A 139 -12.75 14.35 1.40
N ARG A 140 -13.56 14.37 0.35
CA ARG A 140 -14.66 15.29 0.27
C ARG A 140 -16.01 14.59 0.26
N ALA A 141 -15.99 13.34 0.61
CA ALA A 141 -17.20 12.56 0.47
C ALA A 141 -18.29 13.01 1.40
N GLU A 142 -18.05 13.81 2.24
CA GLU A 142 -18.95 14.26 3.15
C GLU A 142 -20.06 14.97 2.74
#